data_c5d9e3eb6ea7f683a6abf6d2f7d5f427
#
_entry.id   c5d9e3eb6ea7f683a6abf6d2f7d5f427
#
_cell.length_a   1.000
_cell.length_b   1.000
_cell.length_c   1.000
_cell.angle_alpha   90.00
_cell.angle_beta   90.00
_cell.angle_gamma   90.00
#
_symmetry.space_group_name_H-M   'P 1'
#
loop_
_entity.id
_entity.type
_entity.pdbx_description
1 polymer ?
#
loop_
_entity_poly.entity_id
_entity_poly.type
_entity_poly.pdbx_seq_one_letter_code
_entity_poly.pdbx_strand_id
1 'polypeptide(L)'
;DLCQYIKQHTKHTNTFNLSGKLTLLQSAALMRDAKMNYTNDSAPLHLCTSVNAPVTAVFCSTSTSFGFTPLSDNSLVVEANPTPKCKPCGLHGAKKCKNNTFQCSKNIX
;
A
#
# COMPACT_ATOMS: atom_id res chain seq x y z
N ASP A 1 -10.24 13.72 7.29
CA ASP A 1 -9.57 13.17 6.11
C ASP A 1 -8.12 12.83 6.47
N LEU A 2 -7.77 11.55 6.35
CA LEU A 2 -6.43 11.05 6.71
C LEU A 2 -5.33 11.73 5.88
N CYS A 3 -5.57 11.95 4.60
CA CYS A 3 -4.57 12.61 3.73
C CYS A 3 -4.30 14.03 4.20
N GLN A 4 -5.31 14.75 4.63
CA GLN A 4 -5.14 16.11 5.14
C GLN A 4 -4.38 16.10 6.47
N TYR A 5 -4.67 15.13 7.33
CA TYR A 5 -3.94 14.95 8.60
C TYR A 5 -2.45 14.71 8.32
N ILE A 6 -2.13 13.81 7.39
CA ILE A 6 -0.74 13.52 7.03
C ILE A 6 -0.05 14.77 6.50
N LYS A 7 -0.73 15.51 5.60
CA LYS A 7 -0.17 16.74 5.03
C LYS A 7 0.17 17.76 6.12
N GLN A 8 -0.73 17.92 7.10
CA GLN A 8 -0.54 18.89 8.18
C GLN A 8 0.60 18.52 9.12
N HIS A 9 0.92 17.22 9.24
CA HIS A 9 1.92 16.74 10.19
C HIS A 9 3.25 16.41 9.53
N THR A 10 3.38 16.55 8.21
CA THR A 10 4.67 16.37 7.54
C THR A 10 5.47 17.67 7.60
N LYS A 11 6.77 17.52 7.73
CA LYS A 11 7.69 18.67 7.73
C LYS A 11 8.07 19.11 6.31
N HIS A 12 7.73 18.28 5.32
CA HIS A 12 8.08 18.58 3.94
C HIS A 12 7.09 19.58 3.34
N THR A 13 7.60 20.66 2.75
CA THR A 13 6.75 21.75 2.25
C THR A 13 6.05 21.40 0.91
N ASN A 14 6.68 20.56 0.09
CA ASN A 14 6.15 20.19 -1.23
C ASN A 14 5.26 18.95 -1.11
N THR A 15 4.21 19.05 -0.32
CA THR A 15 3.25 17.96 -0.06
C THR A 15 1.87 18.39 -0.52
N PHE A 16 1.24 17.55 -1.35
CA PHE A 16 -0.06 17.85 -1.95
C PHE A 16 -1.06 16.75 -1.60
N ASN A 17 -2.24 17.17 -1.14
CA ASN A 17 -3.34 16.25 -0.89
C ASN A 17 -4.22 16.21 -2.14
N LEU A 18 -4.20 15.09 -2.86
CA LEU A 18 -4.97 14.90 -4.08
C LEU A 18 -6.17 13.95 -3.88
N SER A 19 -6.47 13.62 -2.63
CA SER A 19 -7.57 12.72 -2.28
C SER A 19 -8.89 13.25 -2.85
N GLY A 20 -9.56 12.41 -3.65
CA GLY A 20 -10.84 12.76 -4.26
C GLY A 20 -10.77 13.74 -5.42
N LYS A 21 -9.59 14.13 -5.86
CA LYS A 21 -9.42 15.15 -6.91
C LYS A 21 -9.07 14.59 -8.27
N LEU A 22 -8.75 13.29 -8.34
CA LEU A 22 -8.28 12.66 -9.57
C LEU A 22 -9.22 11.55 -10.02
N THR A 23 -9.39 11.43 -11.33
CA THR A 23 -10.03 10.25 -11.90
C THR A 23 -9.06 9.07 -11.81
N LEU A 24 -9.56 7.88 -12.11
CA LEU A 24 -8.73 6.68 -12.10
C LEU A 24 -7.57 6.80 -13.11
N LEU A 25 -7.86 7.29 -14.32
CA LEU A 25 -6.83 7.46 -15.35
C LEU A 25 -5.82 8.54 -14.98
N GLN A 26 -6.28 9.61 -14.35
CA GLN A 26 -5.37 10.65 -13.86
C GLN A 26 -4.45 10.12 -12.78
N SER A 27 -4.99 9.28 -11.89
CA SER A 27 -4.19 8.64 -10.85
C SER A 27 -3.13 7.72 -11.47
N ALA A 28 -3.50 6.94 -12.47
CA ALA A 28 -2.55 6.06 -13.17
C ALA A 28 -1.44 6.88 -13.84
N ALA A 29 -1.79 7.99 -14.49
CA ALA A 29 -0.81 8.84 -15.13
C ALA A 29 0.18 9.44 -14.12
N LEU A 30 -0.34 9.88 -12.97
CA LEU A 30 0.51 10.41 -11.90
C LEU A 30 1.46 9.33 -11.38
N MET A 31 0.93 8.13 -11.16
CA MET A 31 1.72 7.00 -10.65
C MET A 31 2.82 6.58 -11.62
N ARG A 32 2.50 6.56 -12.93
CA ARG A 32 3.45 6.15 -13.97
C ARG A 32 4.73 6.96 -13.92
N ASP A 33 4.60 8.26 -13.72
CA ASP A 33 5.74 9.18 -13.78
C ASP A 33 6.37 9.46 -12.43
N ALA A 34 5.84 8.86 -11.36
CA ALA A 34 6.40 9.02 -10.02
C ALA A 34 7.71 8.27 -9.88
N LYS A 35 8.63 8.83 -9.10
CA LYS A 35 9.91 8.18 -8.81
C LYS A 35 9.69 6.87 -8.03
N MET A 36 8.69 6.85 -7.16
CA MET A 36 8.29 5.67 -6.38
C MET A 36 6.87 5.86 -5.85
N ASN A 37 6.09 4.80 -5.92
CA ASN A 37 4.75 4.77 -5.36
C ASN A 37 4.74 3.85 -4.13
N TYR A 38 4.06 4.26 -3.08
CA TYR A 38 3.90 3.46 -1.86
C TYR A 38 2.42 3.13 -1.72
N THR A 39 2.11 1.84 -1.70
CA THR A 39 0.73 1.37 -1.61
C THR A 39 0.59 0.28 -0.57
N ASN A 40 -0.64 0.06 -0.12
CA ASN A 40 -0.97 -1.17 0.58
C ASN A 40 -1.49 -2.19 -0.45
N ASP A 41 -1.88 -3.37 0.02
CA ASP A 41 -2.48 -4.42 -0.82
C ASP A 41 -3.94 -4.04 -1.13
N SER A 42 -4.12 -3.22 -2.16
CA SER A 42 -5.41 -2.64 -2.53
C SER A 42 -5.40 -2.21 -3.99
N ALA A 43 -6.50 -1.62 -4.45
CA ALA A 43 -6.66 -1.20 -5.84
C ALA A 43 -5.51 -0.31 -6.37
N PRO A 44 -4.96 0.65 -5.59
CA PRO A 44 -3.82 1.44 -6.09
C PRO A 44 -2.61 0.60 -6.50
N LEU A 45 -2.36 -0.53 -5.83
CA LEU A 45 -1.27 -1.42 -6.22
C LEU A 45 -1.46 -1.93 -7.64
N HIS A 46 -2.69 -2.35 -7.96
CA HIS A 46 -2.99 -2.87 -9.30
C HIS A 46 -2.98 -1.76 -10.34
N LEU A 47 -3.33 -0.56 -9.94
CA LEU A 47 -3.24 0.61 -10.82
C LEU A 47 -1.78 0.91 -11.18
N CYS A 48 -0.86 0.83 -10.20
CA CYS A 48 0.59 0.96 -10.44
C CYS A 48 1.06 -0.10 -11.43
N THR A 49 0.63 -1.34 -11.23
CA THR A 49 0.99 -2.46 -12.09
C THR A 49 0.52 -2.23 -13.53
N SER A 50 -0.69 -1.68 -13.71
CA SER A 50 -1.27 -1.50 -15.05
C SER A 50 -0.48 -0.53 -15.91
N VAL A 51 0.31 0.36 -15.31
CA VAL A 51 1.15 1.34 -16.04
C VAL A 51 2.64 1.07 -15.82
N ASN A 52 2.98 -0.10 -15.28
CA ASN A 52 4.35 -0.51 -14.98
C ASN A 52 5.09 0.52 -14.11
N ALA A 53 4.39 1.13 -13.17
CA ALA A 53 4.95 2.15 -12.29
C ALA A 53 5.81 1.52 -11.20
N PRO A 54 6.91 2.19 -10.79
CA PRO A 54 7.69 1.67 -9.64
C PRO A 54 6.84 1.71 -8.39
N VAL A 55 6.85 0.60 -7.62
CA VAL A 55 5.96 0.49 -6.46
C VAL A 55 6.58 -0.32 -5.32
N THR A 56 6.42 0.19 -4.11
CA THR A 56 6.68 -0.53 -2.86
C THR A 56 5.34 -0.80 -2.21
N ALA A 57 4.99 -2.07 -2.10
CA ALA A 57 3.68 -2.51 -1.59
C ALA A 57 3.82 -3.07 -0.18
N VAL A 58 3.02 -2.53 0.74
CA VAL A 58 3.01 -2.95 2.14
C VAL A 58 1.88 -3.94 2.35
N PHE A 59 2.22 -5.18 2.71
CA PHE A 59 1.26 -6.24 2.97
C PHE A 59 1.18 -6.48 4.47
N CYS A 60 0.04 -6.16 5.08
CA CYS A 60 -0.18 -6.37 6.51
C CYS A 60 -0.87 -7.71 6.77
N SER A 61 -2.18 -7.74 6.62
CA SER A 61 -3.01 -8.89 6.99
C SER A 61 -3.26 -9.88 5.87
N THR A 62 -2.85 -9.56 4.66
CA THR A 62 -3.01 -10.42 3.47
C THR A 62 -1.67 -11.02 3.08
N SER A 63 -1.65 -11.84 2.02
CA SER A 63 -0.45 -12.56 1.60
C SER A 63 -0.28 -12.48 0.09
N THR A 64 0.97 -12.38 -0.34
CA THR A 64 1.32 -12.44 -1.77
C THR A 64 1.00 -13.82 -2.36
N SER A 65 0.90 -14.85 -1.51
CA SER A 65 0.60 -16.21 -1.98
C SER A 65 -0.78 -16.34 -2.62
N PHE A 66 -1.66 -15.34 -2.41
CA PHE A 66 -2.97 -15.32 -3.07
C PHE A 66 -2.92 -14.84 -4.53
N GLY A 67 -1.75 -14.44 -5.01
CA GLY A 67 -1.56 -14.03 -6.40
C GLY A 67 -1.80 -12.55 -6.68
N PHE A 68 -2.17 -11.77 -5.67
CA PHE A 68 -2.40 -10.32 -5.83
C PHE A 68 -1.11 -9.57 -5.49
N THR A 69 -0.07 -9.79 -6.29
CA THR A 69 1.25 -9.18 -6.06
C THR A 69 1.49 -8.04 -7.03
N PRO A 70 2.44 -7.14 -6.72
CA PRO A 70 2.86 -6.15 -7.71
C PRO A 70 3.57 -6.84 -8.88
N LEU A 71 3.20 -6.45 -10.10
CA LEU A 71 3.77 -7.02 -11.32
C LEU A 71 4.65 -6.01 -12.08
N SER A 72 4.86 -4.82 -11.52
CA SER A 72 5.75 -3.83 -12.12
C SER A 72 7.20 -4.35 -12.12
N ASP A 73 7.98 -3.95 -13.12
CA ASP A 73 9.39 -4.34 -13.23
C ASP A 73 10.20 -3.88 -12.01
N ASN A 74 9.91 -2.69 -11.51
CA ASN A 74 10.55 -2.15 -10.30
C ASN A 74 9.55 -2.21 -9.17
N SER A 75 9.50 -3.33 -8.45
CA SER A 75 8.54 -3.50 -7.36
C SER A 75 9.18 -4.17 -6.16
N LEU A 76 8.70 -3.81 -4.98
CA LEU A 76 9.14 -4.37 -3.70
C LEU A 76 7.92 -4.64 -2.83
N VAL A 77 7.93 -5.79 -2.17
CA VAL A 77 6.91 -6.13 -1.16
C VAL A 77 7.53 -6.00 0.22
N VAL A 78 6.86 -5.28 1.10
CA VAL A 78 7.28 -5.10 2.50
C VAL A 78 6.20 -5.69 3.39
N GLU A 79 6.61 -6.56 4.32
CA GLU A 79 5.69 -7.19 5.27
C GLU A 79 6.44 -7.53 6.55
N ALA A 80 5.68 -7.86 7.59
CA ALA A 80 6.25 -8.13 8.91
C ALA A 80 7.26 -9.28 8.86
N ASN A 81 8.40 -9.10 9.50
CA ASN A 81 9.43 -10.13 9.62
C ASN A 81 9.86 -10.21 11.09
N PRO A 82 9.62 -11.34 11.79
CA PRO A 82 9.05 -12.59 11.26
C PRO A 82 7.54 -12.50 10.97
N THR A 83 7.08 -13.30 10.02
CA THR A 83 5.66 -13.35 9.67
C THR A 83 4.83 -13.86 10.83
N PRO A 84 3.83 -13.11 11.32
CA PRO A 84 2.98 -13.60 12.40
C PRO A 84 2.22 -14.87 12.01
N LYS A 85 2.10 -15.80 12.94
CA LYS A 85 1.42 -17.07 12.68
C LYS A 85 -0.05 -16.90 12.30
N CYS A 86 -0.68 -15.81 12.72
CA CYS A 86 -2.09 -15.52 12.40
C CYS A 86 -2.31 -14.97 11.00
N LYS A 87 -1.24 -14.65 10.28
CA LYS A 87 -1.32 -14.13 8.91
C LYS A 87 -1.40 -15.31 7.93
N PRO A 88 -2.24 -15.22 6.86
CA PRO A 88 -3.14 -14.13 6.50
C PRO A 88 -4.49 -14.17 7.23
N CYS A 89 -5.14 -13.02 7.32
CA CYS A 89 -6.46 -12.87 7.96
C CYS A 89 -7.57 -13.00 6.90
N GLY A 90 -7.52 -14.07 6.10
CA GLY A 90 -8.44 -14.29 5.01
C GLY A 90 -7.91 -13.72 3.70
N LEU A 91 -8.68 -13.91 2.63
CA LEU A 91 -8.26 -13.53 1.28
C LEU A 91 -8.08 -12.01 1.14
N HIS A 92 -8.95 -11.24 1.78
CA HIS A 92 -8.95 -9.77 1.68
C HIS A 92 -8.58 -9.08 2.98
N GLY A 93 -8.05 -9.83 3.96
CA GLY A 93 -7.77 -9.29 5.28
C GLY A 93 -9.03 -9.25 6.14
N ALA A 94 -8.91 -8.66 7.33
CA ALA A 94 -10.00 -8.57 8.28
C ALA A 94 -10.09 -7.15 8.82
N LYS A 95 -11.31 -6.73 9.15
CA LYS A 95 -11.56 -5.39 9.71
C LYS A 95 -11.05 -5.25 11.14
N LYS A 96 -10.93 -6.38 11.86
CA LYS A 96 -10.45 -6.39 13.23
C LYS A 96 -9.37 -7.45 13.41
N CYS A 97 -8.39 -7.18 14.24
CA CYS A 97 -7.35 -8.15 14.56
C CYS A 97 -7.90 -9.17 15.55
N LYS A 98 -7.90 -10.45 15.17
CA LYS A 98 -8.39 -11.55 16.01
C LYS A 98 -7.64 -11.64 17.33
N ASN A 99 -6.34 -11.36 17.30
CA ASN A 99 -5.46 -11.46 18.47
C ASN A 99 -5.26 -10.11 19.16
N ASN A 100 -5.86 -9.06 18.61
CA ASN A 100 -5.76 -7.70 19.13
C ASN A 100 -4.33 -7.18 19.28
N THR A 101 -3.39 -7.73 18.48
CA THR A 101 -1.97 -7.38 18.57
C THR A 101 -1.50 -6.50 17.42
N PHE A 102 -2.08 -6.68 16.23
CA PHE A 102 -1.69 -5.98 14.98
C PHE A 102 -0.19 -6.15 14.64
N GLN A 103 0.37 -7.31 14.98
CA GLN A 103 1.80 -7.58 14.73
C GLN A 103 2.15 -7.52 13.24
N CYS A 104 1.20 -7.86 12.36
CA CYS A 104 1.42 -7.80 10.92
C CYS A 104 1.67 -6.38 10.41
N SER A 105 1.30 -5.38 11.19
CA SER A 105 1.54 -3.96 10.88
C SER A 105 2.67 -3.39 11.72
N LYS A 106 2.69 -3.70 13.01
CA LYS A 106 3.67 -3.13 13.94
C LYS A 106 5.10 -3.64 13.71
N ASN A 107 5.25 -4.84 13.13
CA ASN A 107 6.56 -5.47 12.94
C ASN A 107 7.11 -5.32 11.52
N ILE A 108 6.61 -4.39 10.75
CA ILE A 108 7.18 -4.05 9.44
C ILE A 108 8.45 -3.26 9.67
N UNK A 109 9.43 -3.82 9.17
CA UNK A 109 10.62 -3.15 9.46
C UNK A 109 11.51 -3.34 8.54
#